data_add600c7df1d5af6a1b667cf68c5a70e
#
_entry.id   add600c7df1d5af6a1b667cf68c5a70e
#
_cell.length_a   1.000
_cell.length_b   1.000
_cell.length_c   1.000
_cell.angle_alpha   90.00
_cell.angle_beta   90.00
_cell.angle_gamma   90.00
#
_symmetry.space_group_name_H-M   'P 1'
#
loop_
_entity.id
_entity.type
_entity.pdbx_description
1 polymer ?
#
loop_
_entity_poly.entity_id
_entity_poly.type
_entity_poly.pdbx_seq_one_letter_code
_entity_poly.pdbx_strand_id
1 'polypeptide(L)'
;MHVAGTPIALSDRDLRTMVSITEETDHAATEPGVRLPWSVLHRIKDLLGCDELICHDLEAARRRISFAQTTADGCDDLDLRSGGATEPADQPFWATYWSGSCSYPDRTGDLRSVVTPYDFASERQWRESPAYREYFGPLGTKHTILLTLPDRPGRTVRLVAFRDSGPRFSERDRAVLTLLRPHVYAAYLQLARRRNGEPNLTDRQWQLLQLVALGHTNARIARQLGVSEGTVRKHMENIHARLGVSSRAAALARAFPERFAVAWRG
;
A
#
# COMPACT_ATOMS: atom_id res chain seq x y z
N MET A 1 -1.41 18.45 -28.15
CA MET A 1 0.04 18.70 -28.25
C MET A 1 0.72 17.72 -27.31
N HIS A 2 1.33 16.63 -27.84
CA HIS A 2 2.13 15.69 -27.06
C HIS A 2 3.44 16.41 -26.73
N VAL A 3 3.61 16.80 -25.47
CA VAL A 3 4.93 17.17 -24.96
C VAL A 3 5.70 15.86 -24.85
N ALA A 4 6.68 15.65 -25.73
CA ALA A 4 7.62 14.55 -25.63
C ALA A 4 8.35 14.71 -24.29
N GLY A 5 7.97 13.90 -23.29
CA GLY A 5 8.63 13.91 -22.01
C GLY A 5 10.10 13.52 -22.17
N THR A 6 10.99 14.24 -21.51
CA THR A 6 12.41 13.88 -21.43
C THR A 6 12.52 12.43 -20.98
N PRO A 7 13.30 11.57 -21.66
CA PRO A 7 13.45 10.18 -21.24
C PRO A 7 13.99 10.11 -19.82
N ILE A 8 13.30 9.38 -18.95
CA ILE A 8 13.71 9.16 -17.57
C ILE A 8 14.78 8.06 -17.58
N ALA A 9 16.01 8.40 -17.22
CA ALA A 9 17.10 7.45 -17.10
C ALA A 9 17.08 6.80 -15.71
N LEU A 10 16.91 5.47 -15.67
CA LEU A 10 17.16 4.65 -14.49
C LEU A 10 18.55 4.03 -14.62
N SER A 11 19.35 4.07 -13.56
CA SER A 11 20.65 3.43 -13.53
C SER A 11 20.53 1.90 -13.33
N ASP A 12 21.58 1.16 -13.66
CA ASP A 12 21.67 -0.28 -13.35
C ASP A 12 21.54 -0.57 -11.84
N ARG A 13 21.98 0.37 -11.01
CA ARG A 13 21.81 0.28 -9.55
C ARG A 13 20.32 0.37 -9.18
N ASP A 14 19.60 1.31 -9.79
CA ASP A 14 18.16 1.46 -9.55
C ASP A 14 17.42 0.18 -9.91
N LEU A 15 17.69 -0.35 -11.10
CA LEU A 15 17.04 -1.56 -11.58
C LEU A 15 17.32 -2.75 -10.68
N ARG A 16 18.58 -2.96 -10.27
CA ARG A 16 18.94 -4.05 -9.34
C ARG A 16 18.25 -3.91 -7.98
N THR A 17 18.20 -2.70 -7.43
CA THR A 17 17.52 -2.44 -6.15
C THR A 17 16.01 -2.66 -6.28
N MET A 18 15.41 -2.23 -7.38
CA MET A 18 13.99 -2.46 -7.63
C MET A 18 13.67 -3.97 -7.76
N VAL A 19 14.49 -4.74 -8.47
CA VAL A 19 14.35 -6.21 -8.55
C VAL A 19 14.42 -6.81 -7.16
N SER A 20 15.41 -6.44 -6.35
CA SER A 20 15.53 -6.95 -4.98
C SER A 20 14.31 -6.60 -4.10
N ILE A 21 13.74 -5.39 -4.25
CA ILE A 21 12.49 -5.03 -3.56
C ILE A 21 11.34 -5.94 -4.01
N THR A 22 11.22 -6.23 -5.31
CA THR A 22 10.14 -7.11 -5.81
C THR A 22 10.28 -8.53 -5.31
N GLU A 23 11.48 -9.08 -5.25
CA GLU A 23 11.74 -10.40 -4.70
C GLU A 23 11.41 -10.48 -3.21
N GLU A 24 11.74 -9.44 -2.43
CA GLU A 24 11.40 -9.38 -1.01
C GLU A 24 9.89 -9.21 -0.76
N THR A 25 9.18 -8.46 -1.62
CA THR A 25 7.71 -8.37 -1.50
C THR A 25 7.02 -9.70 -1.75
N ASP A 26 7.58 -10.53 -2.62
CA ASP A 26 7.06 -11.88 -2.90
C ASP A 26 7.31 -12.86 -1.73
N HIS A 27 8.38 -12.65 -0.97
CA HIS A 27 8.79 -13.51 0.15
C HIS A 27 8.55 -12.89 1.53
N ALA A 28 7.75 -11.82 1.62
CA ALA A 28 7.54 -11.03 2.83
C ALA A 28 7.37 -11.91 4.08
N ALA A 29 8.40 -11.93 4.92
CA ALA A 29 8.38 -12.59 6.23
C ALA A 29 7.30 -11.95 7.10
N THR A 30 6.72 -12.75 8.00
CA THR A 30 5.63 -12.27 8.86
C THR A 30 6.22 -11.54 10.05
N GLU A 31 6.40 -10.24 9.92
CA GLU A 31 6.69 -9.36 11.05
C GLU A 31 5.35 -8.94 11.68
N PRO A 32 5.14 -9.18 12.99
CA PRO A 32 3.86 -8.86 13.62
C PRO A 32 3.59 -7.35 13.60
N GLY A 33 2.37 -6.98 13.21
CA GLY A 33 1.90 -5.60 13.32
C GLY A 33 2.22 -4.66 12.16
N VAL A 34 3.18 -4.98 11.30
CA VAL A 34 3.59 -4.10 10.19
C VAL A 34 2.59 -4.08 9.02
N ARG A 35 2.63 -3.02 8.21
CA ARG A 35 1.88 -2.90 6.94
C ARG A 35 2.71 -3.35 5.74
N LEU A 36 4.00 -3.08 5.81
CA LEU A 36 5.00 -3.50 4.83
C LEU A 36 6.22 -4.05 5.59
N PRO A 37 7.00 -4.99 4.99
CA PRO A 37 8.24 -5.44 5.60
C PRO A 37 9.20 -4.25 5.81
N TRP A 38 9.89 -4.22 6.93
CA TRP A 38 10.90 -3.19 7.24
C TRP A 38 11.99 -3.14 6.17
N SER A 39 12.44 -4.31 5.70
CA SER A 39 13.44 -4.40 4.64
C SER A 39 13.01 -3.69 3.34
N VAL A 40 11.73 -3.80 2.98
CA VAL A 40 11.16 -3.10 1.81
C VAL A 40 11.16 -1.60 2.01
N LEU A 41 10.76 -1.12 3.21
CA LEU A 41 10.75 0.31 3.51
C LEU A 41 12.16 0.89 3.48
N HIS A 42 13.14 0.23 4.11
CA HIS A 42 14.54 0.66 4.09
C HIS A 42 15.11 0.73 2.67
N ARG A 43 14.89 -0.30 1.85
CA ARG A 43 15.37 -0.27 0.47
C ARG A 43 14.73 0.84 -0.38
N ILE A 44 13.44 1.12 -0.17
CA ILE A 44 12.79 2.26 -0.84
C ILE A 44 13.40 3.57 -0.34
N LYS A 45 13.62 3.72 0.97
CA LYS A 45 14.27 4.89 1.58
C LYS A 45 15.64 5.13 0.94
N ASP A 46 16.49 4.10 0.89
CA ASP A 46 17.84 4.17 0.30
C ASP A 46 17.81 4.49 -1.19
N LEU A 47 16.87 3.87 -1.93
CA LEU A 47 16.72 4.07 -3.37
C LEU A 47 16.28 5.50 -3.72
N LEU A 48 15.43 6.10 -2.89
CA LEU A 48 15.01 7.49 -3.02
C LEU A 48 16.06 8.47 -2.46
N GLY A 49 16.94 8.04 -1.55
CA GLY A 49 17.86 8.91 -0.81
C GLY A 49 17.09 9.93 0.01
N CYS A 50 16.07 9.48 0.74
CA CYS A 50 15.28 10.33 1.63
C CYS A 50 15.66 10.12 3.10
N ASP A 51 15.38 11.09 3.94
CA ASP A 51 15.75 11.06 5.36
C ASP A 51 14.79 10.18 6.15
N GLU A 52 13.53 10.17 5.74
CA GLU A 52 12.46 9.38 6.38
C GLU A 52 11.47 8.84 5.35
N LEU A 53 10.95 7.64 5.60
CA LEU A 53 9.83 7.05 4.87
C LEU A 53 8.78 6.55 5.86
N ILE A 54 7.55 7.04 5.70
CA ILE A 54 6.42 6.65 6.54
C ILE A 54 5.41 5.84 5.71
N CYS A 55 4.96 4.72 6.26
CA CYS A 55 3.80 3.99 5.79
C CYS A 55 2.68 4.14 6.83
N HIS A 56 1.56 4.77 6.47
CA HIS A 56 0.46 4.98 7.40
C HIS A 56 -0.92 4.72 6.80
N ASP A 57 -1.85 4.30 7.68
CA ASP A 57 -3.28 4.19 7.37
C ASP A 57 -3.96 5.53 7.62
N LEU A 58 -4.67 6.08 6.61
CA LEU A 58 -5.34 7.37 6.71
C LEU A 58 -6.82 7.28 6.35
N GLU A 59 -7.67 7.81 7.23
CA GLU A 59 -9.11 8.00 7.05
C GLU A 59 -9.42 9.51 7.07
N ALA A 60 -9.33 10.17 5.90
CA ALA A 60 -9.40 11.63 5.77
C ALA A 60 -10.72 12.20 6.32
N ALA A 61 -11.87 11.59 5.98
CA ALA A 61 -13.18 12.04 6.45
C ALA A 61 -13.33 11.99 7.98
N ARG A 62 -12.57 11.11 8.64
CA ARG A 62 -12.57 10.96 10.10
C ARG A 62 -11.38 11.63 10.77
N ARG A 63 -10.52 12.30 10.01
CA ARG A 63 -9.28 12.94 10.50
C ARG A 63 -8.49 11.98 11.40
N ARG A 64 -8.21 10.80 10.87
CA ARG A 64 -7.62 9.73 11.65
C ARG A 64 -6.47 9.06 10.93
N ILE A 65 -5.34 8.95 11.62
CA ILE A 65 -4.23 8.05 11.29
C ILE A 65 -4.28 6.94 12.33
N SER A 66 -4.68 5.74 11.91
CA SER A 66 -4.87 4.61 12.83
C SER A 66 -3.64 3.74 12.99
N PHE A 67 -2.63 3.98 12.18
CA PHE A 67 -1.38 3.24 12.14
C PHE A 67 -0.31 4.07 11.45
N ALA A 68 0.91 4.06 11.98
CA ALA A 68 2.09 4.59 11.29
C ALA A 68 3.28 3.67 11.52
N GLN A 69 4.08 3.48 10.49
CA GLN A 69 5.33 2.72 10.45
C GLN A 69 6.36 3.63 9.83
N THR A 70 7.34 4.04 10.60
CA THR A 70 8.29 5.10 10.27
C THR A 70 9.71 4.57 10.26
N THR A 71 10.47 4.89 9.21
CA THR A 71 11.91 4.65 9.14
C THR A 71 12.61 5.99 9.19
N ALA A 72 13.21 6.34 10.31
CA ALA A 72 14.13 7.45 10.45
C ALA A 72 15.57 6.94 10.59
N ASP A 73 16.58 7.84 10.57
CA ASP A 73 17.97 7.42 10.77
C ASP A 73 18.19 6.88 12.18
N GLY A 74 18.50 5.57 12.24
CA GLY A 74 18.79 4.87 13.51
C GLY A 74 17.56 4.49 14.33
N CYS A 75 16.34 4.67 13.81
CA CYS A 75 15.11 4.31 14.52
C CYS A 75 14.04 3.79 13.56
N ASP A 76 13.58 2.57 13.83
CA ASP A 76 12.35 2.03 13.25
C ASP A 76 11.25 2.14 14.30
N ASP A 77 10.20 2.89 14.01
CA ASP A 77 9.09 3.11 14.94
C ASP A 77 7.77 2.61 14.38
N LEU A 78 6.99 1.99 15.26
CA LEU A 78 5.67 1.45 14.97
C LEU A 78 4.65 2.09 15.90
N ASP A 79 3.95 3.12 15.41
CA ASP A 79 2.85 3.74 16.15
C ASP A 79 1.52 3.03 15.84
N LEU A 80 1.11 2.20 16.78
CA LEU A 80 -0.23 1.61 16.83
C LEU A 80 -1.12 2.53 17.64
N ARG A 81 -1.71 3.53 17.02
CA ARG A 81 -2.67 4.42 17.69
C ARG A 81 -3.92 3.63 18.08
N SER A 82 -3.83 3.03 19.25
CA SER A 82 -4.90 2.20 19.84
C SER A 82 -6.16 3.04 20.03
N GLY A 83 -7.26 2.57 19.41
CA GLY A 83 -8.56 3.21 19.55
C GLY A 83 -8.94 4.19 18.46
N GLY A 84 -8.02 4.63 17.63
CA GLY A 84 -8.31 5.43 16.44
C GLY A 84 -9.22 6.63 16.71
N ALA A 85 -8.97 7.39 17.78
CA ALA A 85 -9.71 8.62 18.07
C ALA A 85 -9.58 9.56 16.88
N THR A 86 -10.67 10.26 16.56
CA THR A 86 -10.64 11.34 15.59
C THR A 86 -9.80 12.47 16.17
N GLU A 87 -8.77 12.89 15.44
CA GLU A 87 -7.91 13.96 15.90
C GLU A 87 -8.63 15.32 15.75
N PRO A 88 -8.33 16.29 16.65
CA PRO A 88 -8.92 17.61 16.57
C PRO A 88 -8.69 18.30 15.22
N ALA A 89 -9.65 19.08 14.75
CA ALA A 89 -9.56 19.79 13.48
C ALA A 89 -8.49 20.87 13.45
N ASP A 90 -8.13 21.38 14.61
CA ASP A 90 -7.12 22.42 14.82
C ASP A 90 -5.68 21.90 14.91
N GLN A 91 -5.48 20.58 14.89
CA GLN A 91 -4.13 20.05 14.70
C GLN A 91 -3.54 20.54 13.36
N PRO A 92 -2.30 21.03 13.33
CA PRO A 92 -1.70 21.66 12.14
C PRO A 92 -1.84 20.80 10.88
N PHE A 93 -1.65 19.48 10.95
CA PHE A 93 -1.84 18.58 9.82
C PHE A 93 -3.28 18.62 9.30
N TRP A 94 -4.26 18.44 10.17
CA TRP A 94 -5.67 18.35 9.78
C TRP A 94 -6.27 19.72 9.44
N ALA A 95 -5.82 20.79 10.08
CA ALA A 95 -6.23 22.16 9.75
C ALA A 95 -5.87 22.53 8.30
N THR A 96 -4.73 22.04 7.81
CA THR A 96 -4.21 22.35 6.47
C THR A 96 -4.40 21.24 5.45
N TYR A 97 -4.91 20.07 5.85
CA TYR A 97 -4.98 18.86 5.05
C TYR A 97 -5.63 19.07 3.69
N TRP A 98 -6.84 19.64 3.67
CA TRP A 98 -7.64 19.77 2.45
C TRP A 98 -7.09 20.77 1.44
N SER A 99 -6.24 21.70 1.86
CA SER A 99 -5.54 22.64 1.00
C SER A 99 -4.18 22.14 0.50
N GLY A 100 -3.65 21.08 1.11
CA GLY A 100 -2.35 20.51 0.79
C GLY A 100 -2.37 19.43 -0.29
N SER A 101 -1.19 19.05 -0.77
CA SER A 101 -0.98 17.94 -1.71
C SER A 101 -1.38 16.58 -1.11
N CYS A 102 -1.31 16.44 0.21
CA CYS A 102 -1.68 15.21 0.91
C CYS A 102 -3.14 14.79 0.67
N SER A 103 -4.05 15.76 0.47
CA SER A 103 -5.46 15.48 0.20
C SER A 103 -5.79 15.16 -1.25
N TYR A 104 -4.81 15.22 -2.16
CA TYR A 104 -5.05 14.96 -3.58
C TYR A 104 -5.80 13.67 -3.86
N PRO A 105 -5.42 12.52 -3.29
CA PRO A 105 -6.13 11.25 -3.54
C PRO A 105 -7.59 11.28 -3.06
N ASP A 106 -7.87 11.95 -1.94
CA ASP A 106 -9.23 12.01 -1.39
C ASP A 106 -10.14 12.99 -2.13
N ARG A 107 -9.57 14.06 -2.70
CA ARG A 107 -10.32 15.05 -3.48
C ARG A 107 -10.63 14.57 -4.89
N THR A 108 -9.72 13.78 -5.49
CA THR A 108 -9.81 13.40 -6.90
C THR A 108 -10.22 11.95 -7.11
N GLY A 109 -10.07 11.09 -6.10
CA GLY A 109 -10.20 9.65 -6.25
C GLY A 109 -9.02 8.98 -6.97
N ASP A 110 -8.00 9.75 -7.34
CA ASP A 110 -6.79 9.21 -7.99
C ASP A 110 -5.85 8.59 -6.95
N LEU A 111 -5.87 7.28 -6.89
CA LEU A 111 -4.99 6.49 -6.02
C LEU A 111 -3.76 5.93 -6.77
N ARG A 112 -3.54 6.35 -8.03
CA ARG A 112 -2.47 5.79 -8.88
C ARG A 112 -1.28 6.72 -9.01
N SER A 113 -1.53 8.02 -9.08
CA SER A 113 -0.47 9.01 -9.27
C SER A 113 0.43 9.12 -8.05
N VAL A 114 1.72 9.20 -8.30
CA VAL A 114 2.73 9.59 -7.33
C VAL A 114 2.84 11.10 -7.38
N VAL A 115 2.60 11.79 -6.28
CA VAL A 115 2.50 13.25 -6.26
C VAL A 115 3.50 13.91 -5.30
N THR A 116 3.88 15.11 -5.65
CA THR A 116 4.66 16.04 -4.83
C THR A 116 3.89 17.34 -4.65
N PRO A 117 4.22 18.19 -3.69
CA PRO A 117 3.61 19.53 -3.58
C PRO A 117 3.82 20.38 -4.84
N TYR A 118 4.90 20.12 -5.58
CA TYR A 118 5.27 20.88 -6.78
C TYR A 118 4.44 20.57 -8.02
N ASP A 119 3.59 19.54 -7.97
CA ASP A 119 2.60 19.27 -9.00
C ASP A 119 1.44 20.28 -8.96
N PHE A 120 1.28 20.98 -7.84
CA PHE A 120 0.16 21.89 -7.57
C PHE A 120 0.58 23.33 -7.30
N ALA A 121 1.84 23.57 -6.99
CA ALA A 121 2.37 24.87 -6.62
C ALA A 121 3.84 25.03 -6.97
N SER A 122 4.27 26.25 -7.28
CA SER A 122 5.69 26.58 -7.33
C SER A 122 6.32 26.43 -5.94
N GLU A 123 7.66 26.34 -5.90
CA GLU A 123 8.37 26.23 -4.60
C GLU A 123 8.05 27.39 -3.66
N ARG A 124 7.98 28.60 -4.21
CA ARG A 124 7.62 29.78 -3.42
C ARG A 124 6.23 29.66 -2.83
N GLN A 125 5.23 29.30 -3.66
CA GLN A 125 3.86 29.10 -3.22
C GLN A 125 3.74 27.98 -2.19
N TRP A 126 4.50 26.87 -2.38
CA TRP A 126 4.54 25.80 -1.41
C TRP A 126 5.06 26.27 -0.05
N ARG A 127 6.20 26.98 -0.02
CA ARG A 127 6.80 27.52 1.21
C ARG A 127 5.94 28.56 1.90
N GLU A 128 5.12 29.30 1.15
CA GLU A 128 4.18 30.28 1.67
C GLU A 128 2.84 29.65 2.11
N SER A 129 2.58 28.38 1.76
CA SER A 129 1.32 27.69 2.09
C SER A 129 1.18 27.43 3.60
N PRO A 130 -0.06 27.43 4.12
CA PRO A 130 -0.31 27.05 5.52
C PRO A 130 0.23 25.66 5.86
N ALA A 131 0.06 24.67 4.95
CA ALA A 131 0.56 23.32 5.15
C ALA A 131 2.07 23.28 5.43
N TYR A 132 2.85 24.06 4.66
CA TYR A 132 4.29 24.12 4.91
C TYR A 132 4.61 24.89 6.20
N ARG A 133 4.02 26.07 6.39
CA ARG A 133 4.37 26.97 7.51
C ARG A 133 3.98 26.42 8.87
N GLU A 134 2.85 25.72 8.94
CA GLU A 134 2.26 25.27 10.21
C GLU A 134 2.60 23.81 10.52
N TYR A 135 2.91 22.99 9.50
CA TYR A 135 3.16 21.56 9.70
C TYR A 135 4.53 21.12 9.21
N PHE A 136 4.83 21.14 7.91
CA PHE A 136 6.07 20.56 7.38
C PHE A 136 7.32 21.35 7.75
N GLY A 137 7.25 22.68 7.74
CA GLY A 137 8.38 23.54 8.09
C GLY A 137 8.87 23.36 9.53
N PRO A 138 8.00 23.37 10.55
CA PRO A 138 8.37 23.06 11.93
C PRO A 138 8.99 21.67 12.13
N LEU A 139 8.63 20.69 11.29
CA LEU A 139 9.25 19.36 11.29
C LEU A 139 10.62 19.33 10.59
N GLY A 140 11.07 20.44 9.99
CA GLY A 140 12.31 20.48 9.22
C GLY A 140 12.18 19.96 7.78
N THR A 141 11.03 19.42 7.40
CA THR A 141 10.82 18.80 6.10
C THR A 141 10.71 19.83 4.97
N LYS A 142 11.58 19.70 3.97
CA LYS A 142 11.55 20.59 2.79
C LYS A 142 10.77 20.01 1.63
N HIS A 143 10.93 18.72 1.37
CA HIS A 143 10.37 18.05 0.21
C HIS A 143 9.66 16.77 0.60
N THR A 144 8.52 16.51 -0.04
CA THR A 144 7.75 15.29 0.15
C THR A 144 7.36 14.67 -1.18
N ILE A 145 7.25 13.35 -1.22
CA ILE A 145 6.66 12.60 -2.32
C ILE A 145 5.72 11.55 -1.74
N LEU A 146 4.53 11.44 -2.33
CA LEU A 146 3.44 10.61 -1.83
C LEU A 146 3.07 9.53 -2.85
N LEU A 147 3.05 8.29 -2.40
CA LEU A 147 2.42 7.14 -3.07
C LEU A 147 1.19 6.71 -2.27
N THR A 148 0.05 6.55 -2.94
CA THR A 148 -1.20 6.09 -2.30
C THR A 148 -1.56 4.68 -2.77
N LEU A 149 -1.95 3.83 -1.83
CA LEU A 149 -2.47 2.49 -2.07
C LEU A 149 -3.93 2.42 -1.62
N PRO A 150 -4.81 1.78 -2.41
CA PRO A 150 -6.18 1.54 -1.98
C PRO A 150 -6.23 0.53 -0.82
N ASP A 151 -7.17 0.72 0.10
CA ASP A 151 -7.48 -0.25 1.15
C ASP A 151 -8.99 -0.56 1.11
N ARG A 152 -9.73 -0.13 2.10
CA ARG A 152 -11.20 -0.25 2.16
C ARG A 152 -11.85 1.12 1.90
N PRO A 153 -13.15 1.17 1.58
CA PRO A 153 -13.85 2.45 1.38
C PRO A 153 -13.60 3.45 2.52
N GLY A 154 -13.18 4.65 2.16
CA GLY A 154 -12.89 5.74 3.10
C GLY A 154 -11.54 5.66 3.81
N ARG A 155 -10.71 4.64 3.49
CA ARG A 155 -9.34 4.50 4.02
C ARG A 155 -8.34 4.22 2.92
N THR A 156 -7.19 4.86 3.01
CA THR A 156 -6.04 4.64 2.14
C THR A 156 -4.82 4.28 2.96
N VAL A 157 -3.87 3.58 2.34
CA VAL A 157 -2.51 3.41 2.86
C VAL A 157 -1.59 4.30 2.06
N ARG A 158 -0.73 5.01 2.74
CA ARG A 158 0.17 5.97 2.12
C ARG A 158 1.61 5.71 2.48
N LEU A 159 2.47 5.75 1.47
CA LEU A 159 3.89 5.87 1.66
C LEU A 159 4.26 7.32 1.36
N VAL A 160 4.84 7.98 2.35
CA VAL A 160 5.32 9.35 2.23
C VAL A 160 6.80 9.37 2.53
N ALA A 161 7.59 9.79 1.55
CA ALA A 161 9.01 10.02 1.76
C ALA A 161 9.26 11.51 2.01
N PHE A 162 10.13 11.77 2.95
CA PHE A 162 10.51 13.09 3.40
C PHE A 162 11.99 13.34 3.16
N ARG A 163 12.32 14.57 2.77
CA ARG A 163 13.67 15.03 2.60
C ARG A 163 13.84 16.40 3.25
N ASP A 164 14.72 16.45 4.23
CA ASP A 164 14.96 17.65 5.05
C ASP A 164 15.99 18.56 4.42
N SER A 165 16.81 18.01 3.53
CA SER A 165 17.87 18.75 2.83
C SER A 165 18.04 18.23 1.39
N GLY A 166 18.84 18.95 0.60
CA GLY A 166 19.16 18.54 -0.76
C GLY A 166 18.11 18.90 -1.82
N PRO A 167 18.13 18.24 -2.98
CA PRO A 167 17.25 18.55 -4.11
C PRO A 167 15.83 18.00 -3.89
N ARG A 168 14.88 18.55 -4.65
CA ARG A 168 13.52 18.01 -4.72
C ARG A 168 13.53 16.56 -5.23
N PHE A 169 12.47 15.82 -4.91
CA PHE A 169 12.21 14.54 -5.58
C PHE A 169 12.06 14.76 -7.08
N SER A 170 12.79 13.98 -7.85
CA SER A 170 12.90 14.10 -9.30
C SER A 170 11.87 13.24 -10.04
N GLU A 171 11.78 13.41 -11.36
CA GLU A 171 10.98 12.51 -12.20
C GLU A 171 11.51 11.06 -12.17
N ARG A 172 12.82 10.86 -11.89
CA ARG A 172 13.38 9.52 -11.63
C ARG A 172 12.76 8.92 -10.36
N ASP A 173 12.65 9.67 -9.27
CA ASP A 173 12.09 9.19 -8.01
C ASP A 173 10.60 8.87 -8.16
N ARG A 174 9.87 9.69 -8.92
CA ARG A 174 8.48 9.44 -9.30
C ARG A 174 8.32 8.16 -10.11
N ALA A 175 9.16 7.95 -11.11
CA ALA A 175 9.13 6.75 -11.96
C ALA A 175 9.42 5.48 -11.15
N VAL A 176 10.42 5.53 -10.26
CA VAL A 176 10.76 4.43 -9.35
C VAL A 176 9.56 4.03 -8.51
N LEU A 177 8.92 4.98 -7.82
CA LEU A 177 7.74 4.70 -7.01
C LEU A 177 6.55 4.19 -7.84
N THR A 178 6.37 4.74 -9.04
CA THR A 178 5.30 4.30 -9.96
C THR A 178 5.49 2.85 -10.40
N LEU A 179 6.72 2.45 -10.72
CA LEU A 179 7.06 1.08 -11.12
C LEU A 179 7.00 0.10 -9.94
N LEU A 180 7.42 0.52 -8.74
CA LEU A 180 7.36 -0.31 -7.54
C LEU A 180 5.94 -0.46 -6.98
N ARG A 181 5.04 0.48 -7.26
CA ARG A 181 3.69 0.52 -6.72
C ARG A 181 2.92 -0.81 -6.76
N PRO A 182 2.83 -1.55 -7.89
CA PRO A 182 2.10 -2.81 -7.95
C PRO A 182 2.68 -3.88 -7.00
N HIS A 183 4.00 -3.94 -6.85
CA HIS A 183 4.69 -4.89 -5.98
C HIS A 183 4.49 -4.53 -4.50
N VAL A 184 4.67 -3.27 -4.15
CA VAL A 184 4.40 -2.77 -2.79
C VAL A 184 2.93 -3.00 -2.40
N TYR A 185 2.01 -2.80 -3.33
CA TYR A 185 0.59 -3.06 -3.09
C TYR A 185 0.30 -4.56 -2.90
N ALA A 186 0.91 -5.42 -3.69
CA ALA A 186 0.79 -6.88 -3.53
C ALA A 186 1.29 -7.33 -2.15
N ALA A 187 2.47 -6.84 -1.71
CA ALA A 187 3.00 -7.13 -0.37
C ALA A 187 2.06 -6.64 0.74
N TYR A 188 1.56 -5.40 0.61
CA TYR A 188 0.57 -4.86 1.55
C TYR A 188 -0.67 -5.76 1.65
N LEU A 189 -1.26 -6.15 0.53
CA LEU A 189 -2.45 -7.02 0.52
C LEU A 189 -2.15 -8.39 1.15
N GLN A 190 -0.99 -8.97 0.89
CA GLN A 190 -0.58 -10.24 1.47
C GLN A 190 -0.50 -10.15 3.00
N LEU A 191 0.13 -9.10 3.53
CA LEU A 191 0.20 -8.87 4.98
C LEU A 191 -1.16 -8.50 5.59
N ALA A 192 -1.99 -7.73 4.88
CA ALA A 192 -3.34 -7.40 5.32
C ALA A 192 -4.22 -8.64 5.48
N ARG A 193 -4.18 -9.57 4.51
CA ARG A 193 -4.87 -10.86 4.61
C ARG A 193 -4.44 -11.65 5.85
N ARG A 194 -3.14 -11.71 6.11
CA ARG A 194 -2.60 -12.40 7.31
C ARG A 194 -3.07 -11.75 8.61
N ARG A 195 -3.05 -10.41 8.70
CA ARG A 195 -3.52 -9.68 9.90
C ARG A 195 -5.00 -9.90 10.19
N ASN A 196 -5.82 -10.00 9.15
CA ASN A 196 -7.26 -10.23 9.27
C ASN A 196 -7.59 -11.71 9.59
N GLY A 197 -6.60 -12.54 9.83
CA GLY A 197 -6.79 -13.98 10.03
C GLY A 197 -7.19 -14.70 8.74
N GLU A 198 -7.07 -14.03 7.60
CA GLU A 198 -7.31 -14.65 6.31
C GLU A 198 -6.25 -15.73 6.04
N PRO A 199 -6.66 -16.84 5.44
CA PRO A 199 -5.77 -17.94 5.17
C PRO A 199 -4.61 -17.53 4.26
N ASN A 200 -3.42 -18.03 4.55
CA ASN A 200 -2.21 -17.80 3.77
C ASN A 200 -2.27 -18.57 2.43
N LEU A 201 -3.01 -18.03 1.48
CA LEU A 201 -3.17 -18.58 0.14
C LEU A 201 -2.45 -17.70 -0.88
N THR A 202 -1.89 -18.32 -1.93
CA THR A 202 -1.29 -17.59 -3.06
C THR A 202 -2.39 -16.88 -3.87
N ASP A 203 -2.03 -15.86 -4.66
CA ASP A 203 -3.00 -15.16 -5.52
C ASP A 203 -3.71 -16.11 -6.47
N ARG A 204 -3.01 -17.13 -6.99
CA ARG A 204 -3.60 -18.16 -7.82
C ARG A 204 -4.62 -19.02 -7.08
N GLN A 205 -4.37 -19.32 -5.81
CA GLN A 205 -5.31 -20.03 -4.94
C GLN A 205 -6.52 -19.16 -4.59
N TRP A 206 -6.31 -17.87 -4.33
CA TRP A 206 -7.40 -16.91 -4.14
C TRP A 206 -8.27 -16.79 -5.38
N GLN A 207 -7.68 -16.63 -6.56
CA GLN A 207 -8.41 -16.59 -7.83
C GLN A 207 -9.26 -17.85 -8.04
N LEU A 208 -8.70 -19.01 -7.73
CA LEU A 208 -9.40 -20.28 -7.81
C LEU A 208 -10.59 -20.32 -6.83
N LEU A 209 -10.39 -19.93 -5.57
CA LEU A 209 -11.47 -19.86 -4.57
C LEU A 209 -12.58 -18.87 -4.94
N GLN A 210 -12.26 -17.75 -5.56
CA GLN A 210 -13.27 -16.81 -6.07
C GLN A 210 -14.16 -17.47 -7.13
N LEU A 211 -13.59 -18.23 -8.07
CA LEU A 211 -14.35 -18.98 -9.07
C LEU A 211 -15.19 -20.09 -8.43
N VAL A 212 -14.63 -20.74 -7.40
CA VAL A 212 -15.36 -21.71 -6.58
C VAL A 212 -16.56 -21.06 -5.89
N ALA A 213 -16.39 -19.86 -5.34
CA ALA A 213 -17.46 -19.10 -4.68
C ALA A 213 -18.57 -18.64 -5.65
N LEU A 214 -18.24 -18.51 -6.94
CA LEU A 214 -19.20 -18.26 -8.02
C LEU A 214 -19.93 -19.53 -8.49
N GLY A 215 -19.68 -20.70 -7.86
CA GLY A 215 -20.32 -21.96 -8.18
C GLY A 215 -19.73 -22.69 -9.41
N HIS A 216 -18.57 -22.27 -9.92
CA HIS A 216 -17.97 -22.92 -11.09
C HIS A 216 -17.46 -24.32 -10.75
N THR A 217 -17.66 -25.28 -11.68
CA THR A 217 -17.08 -26.63 -11.62
C THR A 217 -15.58 -26.59 -11.92
N ASN A 218 -14.84 -27.64 -11.53
CA ASN A 218 -13.40 -27.71 -11.81
C ASN A 218 -13.11 -27.64 -13.32
N ALA A 219 -13.95 -28.25 -14.16
CA ALA A 219 -13.86 -28.16 -15.62
C ALA A 219 -13.98 -26.71 -16.13
N ARG A 220 -14.93 -25.95 -15.59
CA ARG A 220 -15.12 -24.54 -15.95
C ARG A 220 -13.97 -23.66 -15.46
N ILE A 221 -13.50 -23.90 -14.24
CA ILE A 221 -12.34 -23.23 -13.66
C ILE A 221 -11.09 -23.52 -14.51
N ALA A 222 -10.85 -24.76 -14.85
CA ALA A 222 -9.72 -25.20 -15.67
C ALA A 222 -9.68 -24.46 -17.01
N ARG A 223 -10.81 -24.39 -17.72
CA ARG A 223 -10.93 -23.64 -18.98
C ARG A 223 -10.66 -22.14 -18.79
N GLN A 224 -11.23 -21.54 -17.76
CA GLN A 224 -11.11 -20.10 -17.50
C GLN A 224 -9.68 -19.70 -17.09
N LEU A 225 -8.97 -20.59 -16.40
CA LEU A 225 -7.61 -20.35 -15.91
C LEU A 225 -6.52 -20.87 -16.87
N GLY A 226 -6.91 -21.52 -17.99
CA GLY A 226 -5.96 -22.07 -18.96
C GLY A 226 -5.12 -23.23 -18.42
N VAL A 227 -5.69 -24.05 -17.52
CA VAL A 227 -5.01 -25.21 -16.90
C VAL A 227 -5.81 -26.48 -17.03
N SER A 228 -5.26 -27.66 -16.66
CA SER A 228 -5.99 -28.92 -16.61
C SER A 228 -6.89 -29.02 -15.37
N GLU A 229 -7.95 -29.83 -15.43
CA GLU A 229 -8.79 -30.13 -14.25
C GLU A 229 -7.99 -30.81 -13.13
N GLY A 230 -6.99 -31.60 -13.48
CA GLY A 230 -6.06 -32.19 -12.52
C GLY A 230 -5.26 -31.13 -11.76
N THR A 231 -4.82 -30.08 -12.46
CA THR A 231 -4.15 -28.91 -11.85
C THR A 231 -5.09 -28.18 -10.88
N VAL A 232 -6.35 -27.97 -11.27
CA VAL A 232 -7.37 -27.35 -10.39
C VAL A 232 -7.59 -28.20 -9.13
N ARG A 233 -7.69 -29.53 -9.28
CA ARG A 233 -7.82 -30.45 -8.15
C ARG A 233 -6.63 -30.36 -7.22
N LYS A 234 -5.40 -30.35 -7.75
CA LYS A 234 -4.19 -30.22 -6.95
C LYS A 234 -4.12 -28.90 -6.20
N HIS A 235 -4.53 -27.80 -6.83
CA HIS A 235 -4.64 -26.51 -6.14
C HIS A 235 -5.69 -26.56 -5.03
N MET A 236 -6.84 -27.20 -5.22
CA MET A 236 -7.85 -27.36 -4.17
C MET A 236 -7.34 -28.21 -3.00
N GLU A 237 -6.63 -29.29 -3.25
CA GLU A 237 -5.98 -30.10 -2.21
C GLU A 237 -5.01 -29.25 -1.37
N ASN A 238 -4.16 -28.47 -2.03
CA ASN A 238 -3.22 -27.57 -1.37
C ASN A 238 -3.94 -26.47 -0.58
N ILE A 239 -5.06 -25.94 -1.09
CA ILE A 239 -5.90 -25.00 -0.38
C ILE A 239 -6.49 -25.65 0.88
N HIS A 240 -7.07 -26.85 0.76
CA HIS A 240 -7.62 -27.58 1.90
C HIS A 240 -6.56 -27.80 3.00
N ALA A 241 -5.36 -28.22 2.62
CA ALA A 241 -4.27 -28.42 3.55
C ALA A 241 -3.86 -27.11 4.26
N ARG A 242 -3.74 -26.00 3.51
CA ARG A 242 -3.39 -24.68 4.08
C ARG A 242 -4.46 -24.09 4.99
N LEU A 243 -5.73 -24.35 4.68
CA LEU A 243 -6.86 -23.87 5.48
C LEU A 243 -7.17 -24.77 6.67
N GLY A 244 -6.60 -25.96 6.74
CA GLY A 244 -6.93 -26.99 7.74
C GLY A 244 -8.39 -27.47 7.61
N VAL A 245 -8.90 -27.60 6.39
CA VAL A 245 -10.28 -28.01 6.11
C VAL A 245 -10.31 -29.19 5.16
N SER A 246 -11.42 -29.96 5.19
CA SER A 246 -11.56 -31.19 4.38
C SER A 246 -12.61 -31.07 3.26
N SER A 247 -13.30 -29.95 3.14
CA SER A 247 -14.36 -29.78 2.14
C SER A 247 -14.30 -28.45 1.43
N ARG A 248 -14.81 -28.41 0.19
CA ARG A 248 -14.96 -27.22 -0.64
C ARG A 248 -15.79 -26.13 0.06
N ALA A 249 -16.89 -26.52 0.72
CA ALA A 249 -17.75 -25.59 1.46
C ALA A 249 -17.03 -25.01 2.68
N ALA A 250 -16.29 -25.82 3.44
CA ALA A 250 -15.49 -25.37 4.56
C ALA A 250 -14.35 -24.44 4.11
N ALA A 251 -13.73 -24.71 2.95
CA ALA A 251 -12.74 -23.83 2.36
C ALA A 251 -13.31 -22.43 2.03
N LEU A 252 -14.52 -22.39 1.46
CA LEU A 252 -15.22 -21.13 1.18
C LEU A 252 -15.58 -20.37 2.47
N ALA A 253 -16.16 -21.07 3.46
CA ALA A 253 -16.52 -20.46 4.74
C ALA A 253 -15.29 -19.87 5.48
N ARG A 254 -14.16 -20.57 5.40
CA ARG A 254 -12.89 -20.11 6.01
C ARG A 254 -12.27 -18.94 5.24
N ALA A 255 -12.36 -18.94 3.92
CA ALA A 255 -11.76 -17.92 3.06
C ALA A 255 -12.62 -16.64 2.95
N PHE A 256 -13.95 -16.76 3.08
CA PHE A 256 -14.90 -15.66 2.92
C PHE A 256 -15.90 -15.59 4.10
N PRO A 257 -15.42 -15.38 5.33
CA PRO A 257 -16.27 -15.42 6.52
C PRO A 257 -17.44 -14.42 6.44
N GLU A 258 -17.23 -13.27 5.81
CA GLU A 258 -18.27 -12.23 5.67
C GLU A 258 -19.49 -12.71 4.85
N ARG A 259 -19.29 -13.55 3.85
CA ARG A 259 -20.38 -14.10 3.02
C ARG A 259 -21.25 -15.10 3.79
N PHE A 260 -20.71 -15.74 4.81
CA PHE A 260 -21.41 -16.75 5.61
C PHE A 260 -21.93 -16.20 6.94
N ALA A 261 -21.42 -15.06 7.42
CA ALA A 261 -21.89 -14.43 8.66
C ALA A 261 -23.35 -13.89 8.55
N VAL A 262 -23.83 -13.63 7.34
CA VAL A 262 -25.20 -13.13 7.11
C VAL A 262 -26.25 -14.25 7.20
N ALA A 263 -25.87 -15.51 7.00
CA ALA A 263 -26.79 -16.66 6.97
C ALA A 263 -27.27 -17.12 8.36
N TRP A 264 -26.69 -16.60 9.45
CA TRP A 264 -27.01 -17.01 10.83
C TRP A 264 -27.75 -15.93 11.65
N ARG A 265 -28.26 -14.88 11.02
CA ARG A 265 -29.07 -13.83 11.66
C ARG A 265 -30.49 -13.77 11.10
N GLY A 266 -31.02 -14.91 10.74
CA GLY A 266 -32.43 -15.10 10.35
C GLY A 266 -33.13 -16.03 11.32
#